data_5f2cf26a1b7e41e1a7bad71a20079748
#
_entry.id   5f2cf26a1b7e41e1a7bad71a20079748
#
_cell.length_a   1.000
_cell.length_b   1.000
_cell.length_c   1.000
_cell.angle_alpha   90.00
_cell.angle_beta   90.00
_cell.angle_gamma   90.00
#
_symmetry.space_group_name_H-M   'P 1'
#
loop_
_entity.id
_entity.type
_entity.pdbx_description
1 polymer ?
#
loop_
_entity_poly.entity_id
_entity_poly.type
_entity_poly.pdbx_seq_one_letter_code
_entity_poly.pdbx_strand_id
1 'polypeptide(L)'
;MGNVVVAFSGGADSAFLGAFATLVLGANNVLCATAVSASLAASEADDCRALATEWGLNWQTFLTNETSRPEYIANSGDRCFHCKDELMDVLVPIARERSAHITLGVNVDDLGDHRPGQQAAELKGAVFPLVVANLSKAEIRDLSQAMGLRTWNKPAAACLASRVPYGTAVTVGLFSTIARADAAMRQL
;
A
#
# COMPACT_ATOMS: atom_id res chain seq x y z
N MET A 1 2.05 -0.40 -20.72
CA MET A 1 3.12 0.03 -19.79
C MET A 1 4.27 -0.94 -19.94
N GLY A 2 5.53 -0.47 -20.09
CA GLY A 2 6.70 -1.37 -20.16
C GLY A 2 7.16 -1.83 -18.78
N ASN A 3 7.55 -0.88 -17.92
CA ASN A 3 7.99 -1.14 -16.56
C ASN A 3 7.05 -0.49 -15.55
N VAL A 4 6.84 -1.15 -14.41
CA VAL A 4 6.00 -0.61 -13.34
C VAL A 4 6.63 -0.76 -11.95
N VAL A 5 6.37 0.21 -11.10
CA VAL A 5 6.60 0.15 -9.66
C VAL A 5 5.23 0.07 -9.00
N VAL A 6 4.92 -1.04 -8.38
CA VAL A 6 3.65 -1.27 -7.66
C VAL A 6 3.81 -0.87 -6.21
N ALA A 7 3.04 0.10 -5.72
CA ALA A 7 2.95 0.40 -4.29
C ALA A 7 2.28 -0.79 -3.57
N PHE A 8 3.11 -1.69 -3.02
CA PHE A 8 2.72 -3.00 -2.54
C PHE A 8 2.52 -2.99 -1.02
N SER A 9 1.28 -3.02 -0.58
CA SER A 9 0.92 -3.05 0.85
C SER A 9 0.54 -4.45 1.36
N GLY A 10 0.53 -5.47 0.49
CA GLY A 10 0.07 -6.82 0.85
C GLY A 10 -1.44 -6.95 1.10
N GLY A 11 -2.22 -5.89 0.93
CA GLY A 11 -3.69 -5.95 0.90
C GLY A 11 -4.20 -6.54 -0.41
N ALA A 12 -5.46 -7.01 -0.45
CA ALA A 12 -6.04 -7.75 -1.58
C ALA A 12 -5.79 -7.06 -2.94
N ASP A 13 -6.03 -5.75 -3.05
CA ASP A 13 -5.91 -5.03 -4.32
C ASP A 13 -4.46 -4.86 -4.79
N SER A 14 -3.57 -4.45 -3.89
CA SER A 14 -2.15 -4.26 -4.23
C SER A 14 -1.46 -5.61 -4.49
N ALA A 15 -1.88 -6.67 -3.80
CA ALA A 15 -1.39 -8.02 -3.99
C ALA A 15 -1.83 -8.59 -5.35
N PHE A 16 -3.11 -8.42 -5.70
CA PHE A 16 -3.60 -8.77 -7.04
C PHE A 16 -2.85 -8.00 -8.13
N LEU A 17 -2.73 -6.68 -7.98
CA LEU A 17 -2.03 -5.85 -8.96
C LEU A 17 -0.57 -6.28 -9.13
N GLY A 18 0.16 -6.53 -8.03
CA GLY A 18 1.56 -6.98 -8.08
C GLY A 18 1.73 -8.34 -8.74
N ALA A 19 0.91 -9.31 -8.37
CA ALA A 19 0.94 -10.66 -8.94
C ALA A 19 0.54 -10.66 -10.42
N PHE A 20 -0.54 -9.97 -10.77
CA PHE A 20 -1.03 -9.89 -12.15
C PHE A 20 -0.05 -9.13 -13.06
N ALA A 21 0.49 -8.00 -12.59
CA ALA A 21 1.52 -7.27 -13.34
C ALA A 21 2.76 -8.15 -13.58
N THR A 22 3.20 -8.91 -12.57
CA THR A 22 4.34 -9.83 -12.69
C THR A 22 4.05 -10.94 -13.70
N LEU A 23 2.84 -11.49 -13.68
CA LEU A 23 2.42 -12.51 -14.65
C LEU A 23 2.45 -12.00 -16.10
N VAL A 24 1.98 -10.76 -16.32
CA VAL A 24 1.82 -10.19 -17.67
C VAL A 24 3.12 -9.58 -18.21
N LEU A 25 3.86 -8.86 -17.37
CA LEU A 25 5.05 -8.09 -17.78
C LEU A 25 6.36 -8.83 -17.52
N GLY A 26 6.34 -9.86 -16.68
CA GLY A 26 7.53 -10.54 -16.18
C GLY A 26 8.17 -9.83 -14.97
N ALA A 27 8.77 -10.59 -14.06
CA ALA A 27 9.32 -10.10 -12.79
C ALA A 27 10.38 -9.00 -12.96
N ASN A 28 11.14 -9.02 -14.06
CA ASN A 28 12.18 -8.01 -14.32
C ASN A 28 11.61 -6.61 -14.61
N ASN A 29 10.37 -6.54 -15.08
CA ASN A 29 9.69 -5.30 -15.46
C ASN A 29 8.75 -4.78 -14.35
N VAL A 30 8.64 -5.50 -13.24
CA VAL A 30 7.78 -5.13 -12.10
C VAL A 30 8.62 -5.04 -10.83
N LEU A 31 8.54 -3.91 -10.13
CA LEU A 31 9.05 -3.76 -8.78
C LEU A 31 7.86 -3.61 -7.83
N CYS A 32 7.67 -4.56 -6.93
CA CYS A 32 6.73 -4.43 -5.81
C CYS A 32 7.43 -3.70 -4.66
N ALA A 33 7.02 -2.46 -4.38
CA ALA A 33 7.65 -1.57 -3.42
C ALA A 33 6.79 -1.43 -2.17
N THR A 34 7.30 -1.87 -1.02
CA THR A 34 6.62 -1.70 0.28
C THR A 34 7.28 -0.58 1.06
N ALA A 35 6.51 0.46 1.41
CA ALA A 35 6.95 1.50 2.33
C ALA A 35 6.98 0.94 3.75
N VAL A 36 8.10 1.16 4.44
CA VAL A 36 8.30 0.77 5.85
C VAL A 36 8.53 2.02 6.68
N SER A 37 7.66 2.23 7.64
CA SER A 37 7.71 3.34 8.59
C SER A 37 7.22 2.90 9.96
N ALA A 38 7.27 3.81 10.92
CA ALA A 38 6.72 3.56 12.26
C ALA A 38 5.20 3.28 12.27
N SER A 39 4.47 3.69 11.23
CA SER A 39 3.02 3.47 11.12
C SER A 39 2.63 2.10 10.52
N LEU A 40 3.59 1.36 9.97
CA LEU A 40 3.37 0.00 9.45
C LEU A 40 3.57 -1.03 10.57
N ALA A 41 2.58 -1.90 10.79
CA ALA A 41 2.75 -3.01 11.72
C ALA A 41 3.79 -4.01 11.18
N ALA A 42 4.67 -4.52 12.05
CA ALA A 42 5.71 -5.48 11.65
C ALA A 42 5.13 -6.72 10.98
N SER A 43 3.99 -7.23 11.47
CA SER A 43 3.29 -8.36 10.89
C SER A 43 2.84 -8.14 9.44
N GLU A 44 2.49 -6.90 9.06
CA GLU A 44 2.12 -6.58 7.68
C GLU A 44 3.37 -6.52 6.77
N ALA A 45 4.50 -6.03 7.29
CA ALA A 45 5.77 -6.06 6.56
C ALA A 45 6.25 -7.50 6.33
N ASP A 46 6.13 -8.37 7.34
CA ASP A 46 6.47 -9.79 7.24
C ASP A 46 5.54 -10.53 6.27
N ASP A 47 4.25 -10.20 6.26
CA ASP A 47 3.31 -10.77 5.30
C ASP A 47 3.63 -10.33 3.87
N CYS A 48 3.99 -9.06 3.63
CA CYS A 48 4.47 -8.61 2.31
C CYS A 48 5.69 -9.42 1.83
N ARG A 49 6.65 -9.68 2.72
CA ARG A 49 7.82 -10.51 2.41
C ARG A 49 7.42 -11.94 2.07
N ALA A 50 6.53 -12.53 2.86
CA ALA A 50 6.03 -13.88 2.63
C ALA A 50 5.31 -14.01 1.28
N LEU A 51 4.41 -13.08 0.96
CA LEU A 51 3.72 -13.02 -0.34
C LEU A 51 4.69 -12.89 -1.50
N ALA A 52 5.68 -12.01 -1.36
CA ALA A 52 6.68 -11.79 -2.40
C ALA A 52 7.52 -13.05 -2.68
N THR A 53 7.89 -13.77 -1.63
CA THR A 53 8.62 -15.05 -1.75
C THR A 53 7.75 -16.12 -2.38
N GLU A 54 6.51 -16.26 -1.91
CA GLU A 54 5.54 -17.27 -2.38
C GLU A 54 5.23 -17.12 -3.88
N TRP A 55 5.11 -15.88 -4.35
CA TRP A 55 4.70 -15.59 -5.74
C TRP A 55 5.85 -15.19 -6.66
N GLY A 56 7.10 -15.24 -6.18
CA GLY A 56 8.28 -14.90 -6.98
C GLY A 56 8.30 -13.43 -7.44
N LEU A 57 7.78 -12.51 -6.62
CA LEU A 57 7.75 -11.09 -6.95
C LEU A 57 9.15 -10.46 -6.76
N ASN A 58 9.53 -9.58 -7.67
CA ASN A 58 10.66 -8.68 -7.44
C ASN A 58 10.23 -7.61 -6.44
N TRP A 59 10.57 -7.80 -5.16
CA TRP A 59 10.08 -7.02 -4.05
C TRP A 59 11.21 -6.36 -3.28
N GLN A 60 10.97 -5.11 -2.88
CA GLN A 60 11.89 -4.34 -2.04
C GLN A 60 11.13 -3.48 -1.04
N THR A 61 11.77 -3.21 0.09
CA THR A 61 11.28 -2.25 1.09
C THR A 61 11.96 -0.91 0.95
N PHE A 62 11.22 0.16 1.20
CA PHE A 62 11.71 1.53 1.17
C PHE A 62 11.31 2.24 2.46
N LEU A 63 12.27 2.89 3.11
CA LEU A 63 11.99 3.66 4.31
C LEU A 63 11.23 4.94 3.94
N THR A 64 10.14 5.20 4.65
CA THR A 64 9.41 6.46 4.62
C THR A 64 9.35 7.06 6.01
N ASN A 65 9.27 8.38 6.11
CA ASN A 65 9.29 9.09 7.38
C ASN A 65 8.18 10.15 7.45
N GLU A 66 6.95 9.72 7.23
CA GLU A 66 5.78 10.58 7.36
C GLU A 66 5.65 11.19 8.75
N THR A 67 6.21 10.54 9.78
CA THR A 67 6.24 11.06 11.16
C THR A 67 7.16 12.26 11.36
N SER A 68 7.95 12.67 10.37
CA SER A 68 8.69 13.94 10.38
C SER A 68 7.85 15.13 9.86
N ARG A 69 6.68 14.85 9.28
CA ARG A 69 5.81 15.89 8.70
C ARG A 69 4.82 16.40 9.76
N PRO A 70 4.84 17.70 10.10
CA PRO A 70 3.92 18.25 11.10
C PRO A 70 2.43 18.00 10.77
N GLU A 71 2.07 18.07 9.49
CA GLU A 71 0.70 17.86 9.00
C GLU A 71 0.25 16.42 9.21
N TYR A 72 1.15 15.43 9.04
CA TYR A 72 0.86 14.04 9.36
C TYR A 72 0.70 13.84 10.86
N ILE A 73 1.60 14.45 11.66
CA ILE A 73 1.58 14.37 13.14
C ILE A 73 0.27 14.93 13.70
N ALA A 74 -0.24 16.03 13.13
CA ALA A 74 -1.48 16.66 13.56
C ALA A 74 -2.71 15.74 13.47
N ASN A 75 -2.61 14.66 12.67
CA ASN A 75 -3.65 13.63 12.54
C ASN A 75 -5.04 14.20 12.22
N SER A 76 -5.10 15.12 11.28
CA SER A 76 -6.33 15.66 10.73
C SER A 76 -6.92 14.76 9.63
N GLY A 77 -8.06 15.16 9.05
CA GLY A 77 -8.75 14.37 8.02
C GLY A 77 -7.95 14.12 6.75
N ASP A 78 -6.90 14.92 6.51
CA ASP A 78 -5.97 14.83 5.38
C ASP A 78 -4.67 14.05 5.70
N ARG A 79 -4.53 13.46 6.90
CA ARG A 79 -3.35 12.68 7.29
C ARG A 79 -2.92 11.68 6.21
N CYS A 80 -3.88 11.00 5.56
CA CYS A 80 -3.60 10.02 4.51
C CYS A 80 -3.02 10.67 3.25
N PHE A 81 -3.30 11.96 2.99
CA PHE A 81 -2.65 12.72 1.93
C PHE A 81 -1.14 12.81 2.20
N HIS A 82 -0.75 13.28 3.37
CA HIS A 82 0.66 13.46 3.75
C HIS A 82 1.44 12.14 3.81
N CYS A 83 0.78 11.06 4.25
CA CYS A 83 1.37 9.71 4.20
C CYS A 83 1.65 9.27 2.76
N LYS A 84 0.70 9.46 1.85
CA LYS A 84 0.84 9.04 0.48
C LYS A 84 1.78 9.96 -0.31
N ASP A 85 1.80 11.25 0.03
CA ASP A 85 2.73 12.23 -0.51
C ASP A 85 4.18 11.85 -0.19
N GLU A 86 4.47 11.45 1.05
CA GLU A 86 5.78 10.91 1.47
C GLU A 86 6.15 9.64 0.69
N LEU A 87 5.23 8.69 0.55
CA LEU A 87 5.44 7.49 -0.25
C LEU A 87 5.85 7.85 -1.68
N MET A 88 5.17 8.80 -2.29
CA MET A 88 5.44 9.20 -3.67
C MET A 88 6.79 9.93 -3.80
N ASP A 89 7.21 10.70 -2.79
CA ASP A 89 8.54 11.33 -2.77
C ASP A 89 9.65 10.28 -2.82
N VAL A 90 9.45 9.14 -2.20
CA VAL A 90 10.39 8.00 -2.24
C VAL A 90 10.30 7.24 -3.56
N LEU A 91 9.10 7.00 -4.09
CA LEU A 91 8.92 6.14 -5.27
C LEU A 91 9.21 6.86 -6.61
N VAL A 92 9.00 8.17 -6.70
CA VAL A 92 9.18 8.92 -7.96
C VAL A 92 10.63 8.84 -8.48
N PRO A 93 11.68 9.03 -7.68
CA PRO A 93 13.07 8.86 -8.14
C PRO A 93 13.34 7.44 -8.65
N ILE A 94 12.86 6.43 -7.92
CA ILE A 94 13.03 5.01 -8.27
C ILE A 94 12.34 4.68 -9.60
N ALA A 95 11.13 5.17 -9.79
CA ALA A 95 10.38 4.97 -11.02
C ALA A 95 11.07 5.66 -12.22
N ARG A 96 11.63 6.85 -12.02
CA ARG A 96 12.40 7.57 -13.06
C ARG A 96 13.65 6.78 -13.46
N GLU A 97 14.44 6.31 -12.51
CA GLU A 97 15.64 5.50 -12.77
C GLU A 97 15.31 4.23 -13.55
N ARG A 98 14.18 3.60 -13.25
CA ARG A 98 13.72 2.38 -13.91
C ARG A 98 12.93 2.63 -15.21
N SER A 99 12.70 3.87 -15.59
CA SER A 99 11.78 4.24 -16.69
C SER A 99 10.42 3.56 -16.52
N ALA A 100 9.88 3.58 -15.30
CA ALA A 100 8.68 2.86 -14.89
C ALA A 100 7.55 3.81 -14.50
N HIS A 101 6.31 3.33 -14.61
CA HIS A 101 5.13 3.99 -14.05
C HIS A 101 4.88 3.52 -12.62
N ILE A 102 4.56 4.45 -11.72
CA ILE A 102 4.11 4.09 -10.37
C ILE A 102 2.63 3.71 -10.45
N THR A 103 2.27 2.55 -9.89
CA THR A 103 0.90 2.05 -9.89
C THR A 103 0.41 1.73 -8.49
N LEU A 104 -0.85 2.05 -8.22
CA LEU A 104 -1.52 1.76 -6.95
C LEU A 104 -2.74 0.87 -7.18
N GLY A 105 -3.01 -0.02 -6.23
CA GLY A 105 -4.16 -0.91 -6.21
C GLY A 105 -5.45 -0.20 -5.79
N VAL A 106 -5.79 0.89 -6.48
CA VAL A 106 -7.07 1.60 -6.34
C VAL A 106 -8.07 0.97 -7.31
N ASN A 107 -9.29 0.68 -6.86
CA ASN A 107 -10.37 0.08 -7.65
C ASN A 107 -11.55 1.06 -7.81
N VAL A 108 -12.59 0.69 -8.59
CA VAL A 108 -13.70 1.61 -8.87
C VAL A 108 -14.57 1.92 -7.65
N ASP A 109 -14.66 1.01 -6.67
CA ASP A 109 -15.44 1.26 -5.46
C ASP A 109 -14.76 2.30 -4.55
N ASP A 110 -13.43 2.51 -4.72
CA ASP A 110 -12.68 3.52 -3.99
C ASP A 110 -12.94 4.96 -4.48
N LEU A 111 -13.52 5.15 -5.68
CA LEU A 111 -13.72 6.47 -6.29
C LEU A 111 -14.85 7.28 -5.65
N GLY A 112 -15.79 6.60 -4.98
CA GLY A 112 -16.92 7.24 -4.29
C GLY A 112 -16.57 7.80 -2.92
N ASP A 113 -15.41 7.49 -2.37
CA ASP A 113 -14.99 7.84 -1.03
C ASP A 113 -14.08 9.08 -0.99
N HIS A 114 -14.11 9.80 0.13
CA HIS A 114 -13.11 10.83 0.41
C HIS A 114 -11.77 10.17 0.74
N ARG A 115 -10.90 10.05 -0.26
CA ARG A 115 -9.58 9.41 -0.14
C ARG A 115 -8.43 10.36 -0.49
N PRO A 116 -8.06 11.26 0.41
CA PRO A 116 -7.04 12.27 0.16
C PRO A 116 -5.68 11.66 -0.25
N GLY A 117 -5.38 10.43 0.20
CA GLY A 117 -4.17 9.73 -0.22
C GLY A 117 -4.13 9.35 -1.71
N GLN A 118 -5.28 9.09 -2.34
CA GLN A 118 -5.33 8.85 -3.80
C GLN A 118 -5.00 10.12 -4.56
N GLN A 119 -5.58 11.25 -4.13
CA GLN A 119 -5.29 12.56 -4.70
C GLN A 119 -3.80 12.90 -4.64
N ALA A 120 -3.13 12.66 -3.52
CA ALA A 120 -1.69 12.89 -3.38
C ALA A 120 -0.88 12.05 -4.39
N ALA A 121 -1.25 10.78 -4.57
CA ALA A 121 -0.58 9.91 -5.52
C ALA A 121 -0.80 10.34 -6.98
N GLU A 122 -2.02 10.70 -7.33
CA GLU A 122 -2.38 11.16 -8.67
C GLU A 122 -1.65 12.44 -9.06
N LEU A 123 -1.56 13.41 -8.14
CA LEU A 123 -0.82 14.68 -8.34
C LEU A 123 0.67 14.45 -8.65
N LYS A 124 1.24 13.33 -8.19
CA LYS A 124 2.63 12.92 -8.46
C LYS A 124 2.75 11.89 -9.59
N GLY A 125 1.71 11.69 -10.38
CA GLY A 125 1.74 10.90 -11.61
C GLY A 125 1.54 9.39 -11.41
N ALA A 126 0.99 8.96 -10.28
CA ALA A 126 0.60 7.56 -10.12
C ALA A 126 -0.57 7.19 -11.04
N VAL A 127 -0.58 5.95 -11.48
CA VAL A 127 -1.63 5.37 -12.34
C VAL A 127 -2.41 4.33 -11.54
N PHE A 128 -3.70 4.21 -11.81
CA PHE A 128 -4.63 3.28 -11.16
C PHE A 128 -5.15 2.23 -12.16
N PRO A 129 -4.36 1.17 -12.47
CA PRO A 129 -4.71 0.22 -13.54
C PRO A 129 -6.04 -0.50 -13.31
N LEU A 130 -6.41 -0.78 -12.06
CA LEU A 130 -7.67 -1.46 -11.75
C LEU A 130 -8.89 -0.57 -12.00
N VAL A 131 -8.76 0.75 -11.81
CA VAL A 131 -9.77 1.74 -12.20
C VAL A 131 -9.88 1.81 -13.73
N VAL A 132 -8.75 1.88 -14.44
CA VAL A 132 -8.73 1.89 -15.91
C VAL A 132 -9.39 0.65 -16.50
N ALA A 133 -9.19 -0.51 -15.84
CA ALA A 133 -9.84 -1.77 -16.21
C ALA A 133 -11.29 -1.89 -15.72
N ASN A 134 -11.82 -0.86 -15.04
CA ASN A 134 -13.15 -0.82 -14.46
C ASN A 134 -13.46 -2.00 -13.51
N LEU A 135 -12.47 -2.41 -12.70
CA LEU A 135 -12.60 -3.53 -11.77
C LEU A 135 -13.11 -3.05 -10.41
N SER A 136 -14.18 -3.70 -9.95
CA SER A 136 -14.71 -3.57 -8.59
C SER A 136 -13.92 -4.42 -7.58
N LYS A 137 -14.13 -4.15 -6.31
CA LYS A 137 -13.54 -4.95 -5.20
C LYS A 137 -13.95 -6.43 -5.27
N ALA A 138 -15.21 -6.69 -5.63
CA ALA A 138 -15.72 -8.05 -5.77
C ALA A 138 -15.00 -8.79 -6.90
N GLU A 139 -14.91 -8.21 -8.08
CA GLU A 139 -14.22 -8.79 -9.24
C GLU A 139 -12.73 -9.02 -8.97
N ILE A 140 -12.06 -8.09 -8.29
CA ILE A 140 -10.66 -8.27 -7.88
C ILE A 140 -10.50 -9.49 -6.96
N ARG A 141 -11.43 -9.70 -6.03
CA ARG A 141 -11.42 -10.87 -5.15
C ARG A 141 -11.66 -12.18 -5.91
N ASP A 142 -12.63 -12.19 -6.82
CA ASP A 142 -12.93 -13.35 -7.66
C ASP A 142 -11.73 -13.72 -8.55
N LEU A 143 -11.12 -12.73 -9.20
CA LEU A 143 -9.92 -12.91 -10.01
C LEU A 143 -8.72 -13.39 -9.15
N SER A 144 -8.53 -12.80 -7.96
CA SER A 144 -7.49 -13.22 -7.02
C SER A 144 -7.68 -14.68 -6.59
N GLN A 145 -8.93 -15.09 -6.32
CA GLN A 145 -9.25 -16.47 -5.97
C GLN A 145 -8.98 -17.43 -7.14
N ALA A 146 -9.38 -17.04 -8.34
CA ALA A 146 -9.14 -17.83 -9.56
C ALA A 146 -7.63 -17.99 -9.85
N MET A 147 -6.81 -16.99 -9.49
CA MET A 147 -5.34 -17.05 -9.57
C MET A 147 -4.69 -17.82 -8.41
N GLY A 148 -5.46 -18.29 -7.41
CA GLY A 148 -4.93 -18.97 -6.23
C GLY A 148 -4.21 -18.03 -5.24
N LEU A 149 -4.44 -16.72 -5.30
CA LEU A 149 -3.80 -15.77 -4.40
C LEU A 149 -4.45 -15.85 -3.01
N ARG A 150 -3.71 -16.20 -1.96
CA ARG A 150 -4.25 -16.33 -0.60
C ARG A 150 -4.82 -15.02 -0.01
N THR A 151 -4.53 -13.89 -0.65
CA THR A 151 -5.04 -12.57 -0.24
C THR A 151 -6.44 -12.26 -0.76
N TRP A 152 -7.07 -13.15 -1.55
CA TRP A 152 -8.37 -12.91 -2.17
C TRP A 152 -9.45 -12.49 -1.15
N ASN A 153 -9.43 -13.05 0.05
CA ASN A 153 -10.37 -12.74 1.13
C ASN A 153 -9.70 -12.02 2.31
N LYS A 154 -8.49 -11.45 2.12
CA LYS A 154 -7.80 -10.71 3.20
C LYS A 154 -8.65 -9.51 3.61
N PRO A 155 -8.95 -9.35 4.92
CA PRO A 155 -9.61 -8.14 5.43
C PRO A 155 -8.75 -6.91 5.18
N ALA A 156 -9.39 -5.74 5.08
CA ALA A 156 -8.67 -4.48 5.00
C ALA A 156 -7.85 -4.28 6.28
N ALA A 157 -6.51 -4.21 6.14
CA ALA A 157 -5.62 -3.89 7.22
C ALA A 157 -5.31 -2.39 7.18
N ALA A 158 -5.79 -1.68 8.19
CA ALA A 158 -5.51 -0.27 8.32
C ALA A 158 -4.16 -0.06 9.05
N CYS A 159 -3.41 1.01 8.69
CA CYS A 159 -2.16 1.36 9.36
C CYS A 159 -2.39 1.67 10.86
N LEU A 160 -1.33 1.64 11.68
CA LEU A 160 -1.44 1.90 13.12
C LEU A 160 -2.04 3.29 13.42
N ALA A 161 -1.77 4.28 12.57
CA ALA A 161 -2.32 5.63 12.72
C ALA A 161 -3.86 5.68 12.64
N SER A 162 -4.51 4.74 11.95
CA SER A 162 -5.97 4.72 11.84
C SER A 162 -6.70 4.33 13.14
N ARG A 163 -5.96 3.80 14.15
CA ARG A 163 -6.50 3.53 15.49
C ARG A 163 -6.48 4.77 16.38
N VAL A 164 -5.83 5.84 15.93
CA VAL A 164 -5.73 7.07 16.70
C VAL A 164 -6.87 8.01 16.30
N PRO A 165 -7.69 8.49 17.25
CA PRO A 165 -8.77 9.43 16.96
C PRO A 165 -8.22 10.70 16.27
N TYR A 166 -8.94 11.23 15.29
CA TYR A 166 -8.58 12.49 14.66
C TYR A 166 -8.40 13.62 15.67
N GLY A 167 -7.40 14.48 15.43
CA GLY A 167 -7.02 15.57 16.33
C GLY A 167 -6.12 15.15 17.50
N THR A 168 -5.91 13.84 17.71
CA THR A 168 -4.87 13.36 18.64
C THR A 168 -3.59 13.18 17.87
N ALA A 169 -2.53 13.88 18.26
CA ALA A 169 -1.24 13.80 17.59
C ALA A 169 -0.70 12.36 17.58
N VAL A 170 -0.23 11.92 16.41
CA VAL A 170 0.40 10.60 16.27
C VAL A 170 1.89 10.68 16.65
N THR A 171 2.36 9.68 17.37
CA THR A 171 3.76 9.57 17.75
C THR A 171 4.24 8.12 17.57
N VAL A 172 5.55 7.94 17.40
CA VAL A 172 6.18 6.60 17.34
C VAL A 172 5.88 5.78 18.60
N GLY A 173 5.90 6.42 19.79
CA GLY A 173 5.56 5.75 21.06
C GLY A 173 4.12 5.24 21.09
N LEU A 174 3.16 6.02 20.54
CA LEU A 174 1.77 5.61 20.44
C LEU A 174 1.61 4.43 19.48
N PHE A 175 2.28 4.45 18.33
CA PHE A 175 2.29 3.33 17.39
C PHE A 175 2.83 2.04 18.01
N SER A 176 3.93 2.12 18.78
CA SER A 176 4.47 0.97 19.51
C SER A 176 3.46 0.40 20.50
N THR A 177 2.70 1.25 21.18
CA THR A 177 1.68 0.82 22.14
C THR A 177 0.52 0.12 21.41
N ILE A 178 0.03 0.68 20.31
CA ILE A 178 -1.04 0.10 19.48
C ILE A 178 -0.58 -1.24 18.90
N ALA A 179 0.64 -1.32 18.37
CA ALA A 179 1.17 -2.55 17.80
C ALA A 179 1.25 -3.69 18.82
N ARG A 180 1.66 -3.39 20.07
CA ARG A 180 1.65 -4.39 21.15
C ARG A 180 0.25 -4.83 21.53
N ALA A 181 -0.71 -3.91 21.60
CA ALA A 181 -2.11 -4.23 21.86
C ALA A 181 -2.71 -5.10 20.75
N ASP A 182 -2.50 -4.74 19.48
CA ASP A 182 -2.95 -5.53 18.33
C ASP A 182 -2.33 -6.95 18.36
N ALA A 183 -1.05 -7.07 18.69
CA ALA A 183 -0.38 -8.38 18.80
C ALA A 183 -0.95 -9.24 19.93
N ALA A 184 -1.23 -8.65 21.09
CA ALA A 184 -1.83 -9.36 22.21
C ALA A 184 -3.26 -9.86 21.89
N MET A 185 -4.06 -9.04 21.22
CA MET A 185 -5.43 -9.41 20.83
C MET A 185 -5.49 -10.52 19.77
N ARG A 186 -4.46 -10.67 18.93
CA ARG A 186 -4.38 -11.77 17.94
C ARG A 186 -4.02 -13.11 18.56
N GLN A 187 -3.59 -13.16 19.82
CA GLN A 187 -3.23 -14.37 20.55
C GLN A 187 -4.41 -14.97 21.34
N LEU A 188 -5.54 -14.23 21.42
CA LEU A 188 -6.79 -14.66 22.05
C LEU A 188 -7.68 -15.38 21.04
#